data_7f2e30f74dee1f947971924731cc45cd
#
_entry.id   7f2e30f74dee1f947971924731cc45cd
#
_cell.length_a   1.000
_cell.length_b   1.000
_cell.length_c   1.000
_cell.angle_alpha   90.00
_cell.angle_beta   90.00
_cell.angle_gamma   90.00
#
_symmetry.space_group_name_H-M   'P 1'
#
loop_
_entity.id
_entity.type
_entity.pdbx_description
1 polymer ?
#
loop_
_entity_poly.entity_id
_entity_poly.type
_entity_poly.pdbx_seq_one_letter_code
_entity_poly.pdbx_strand_id
1 'polypeptide(L)'
;MPFIGFDVAQKRIYGNSGCNRMMGSFEADSLKPGALKLGQIGSTRIMCPDMKTEQMVLSALDKVTSFQTVSDKPEVISLCNQDGQPLMTLEKKADPEVSLSDLSGEWAIELVNGKKIVGTADVAPFIGFNLDESRIYGNVGCNTINGALTQEDGKPNSLKFGNVAATMMMCPDMETETIVLNALNETRRFSMKDGKVYLLGENGNELLVLKKQ
;
A
#
# COMPACT_ATOMS: atom_id res chain seq x y z
N MET A 1 -12.85 10.81 -12.09
CA MET A 1 -12.99 9.47 -12.68
C MET A 1 -13.39 8.51 -11.57
N PRO A 2 -14.41 7.65 -11.72
CA PRO A 2 -14.76 6.66 -10.71
C PRO A 2 -13.61 5.68 -10.45
N PHE A 3 -13.47 5.21 -9.21
CA PHE A 3 -12.51 4.17 -8.86
C PHE A 3 -13.01 3.34 -7.68
N ILE A 4 -12.54 2.11 -7.59
CA ILE A 4 -12.79 1.17 -6.49
C ILE A 4 -11.46 0.64 -5.99
N GLY A 5 -11.25 0.67 -4.68
CA GLY A 5 -10.17 0.00 -3.99
C GLY A 5 -10.71 -1.18 -3.19
N PHE A 6 -9.94 -2.27 -3.15
CA PHE A 6 -10.24 -3.46 -2.35
C PHE A 6 -9.18 -3.59 -1.25
N ASP A 7 -9.60 -3.44 0.00
CA ASP A 7 -8.80 -3.80 1.16
C ASP A 7 -9.09 -5.26 1.51
N VAL A 8 -8.20 -6.14 1.07
CA VAL A 8 -8.36 -7.59 1.23
C VAL A 8 -8.24 -8.00 2.71
N ALA A 9 -7.39 -7.32 3.48
CA ALA A 9 -7.17 -7.63 4.89
C ALA A 9 -8.41 -7.32 5.73
N GLN A 10 -9.07 -6.19 5.47
CA GLN A 10 -10.27 -5.76 6.18
C GLN A 10 -11.57 -6.20 5.51
N LYS A 11 -11.50 -6.84 4.34
CA LYS A 11 -12.66 -7.21 3.50
C LYS A 11 -13.57 -6.01 3.21
N ARG A 12 -12.98 -4.88 2.89
CA ARG A 12 -13.66 -3.61 2.62
C ARG A 12 -13.42 -3.14 1.19
N ILE A 13 -14.44 -2.51 0.63
CA ILE A 13 -14.29 -1.70 -0.58
C ILE A 13 -14.40 -0.22 -0.21
N TYR A 14 -13.67 0.59 -0.92
CA TYR A 14 -13.73 2.04 -0.82
C TYR A 14 -13.52 2.65 -2.20
N GLY A 15 -13.94 3.89 -2.38
CA GLY A 15 -13.72 4.54 -3.66
C GLY A 15 -14.56 5.77 -3.89
N ASN A 16 -14.74 6.07 -5.17
CA ASN A 16 -15.56 7.17 -5.64
C ASN A 16 -16.42 6.70 -6.83
N SER A 17 -17.72 6.87 -6.74
CA SER A 17 -18.68 6.44 -7.75
C SER A 17 -18.86 7.41 -8.93
N GLY A 18 -18.11 8.52 -8.90
CA GLY A 18 -18.19 9.61 -9.89
C GLY A 18 -18.14 10.96 -9.20
N CYS A 19 -19.06 11.23 -8.29
CA CYS A 19 -19.13 12.40 -7.45
C CYS A 19 -18.88 12.05 -5.98
N ASN A 20 -19.56 11.03 -5.49
CA ASN A 20 -19.60 10.70 -4.09
C ASN A 20 -18.56 9.60 -3.71
N ARG A 21 -18.03 9.72 -2.50
CA ARG A 21 -17.24 8.66 -1.90
C ARG A 21 -18.15 7.49 -1.56
N MET A 22 -17.66 6.28 -1.79
CA MET A 22 -18.36 5.06 -1.44
C MET A 22 -17.51 4.18 -0.53
N MET A 23 -18.17 3.45 0.35
CA MET A 23 -17.58 2.44 1.22
C MET A 23 -18.55 1.26 1.37
N GLY A 24 -18.01 0.07 1.49
CA GLY A 24 -18.77 -1.15 1.70
C GLY A 24 -17.87 -2.29 2.16
N SER A 25 -18.44 -3.46 2.18
CA SER A 25 -17.71 -4.70 2.45
C SER A 25 -17.75 -5.62 1.22
N PHE A 26 -16.89 -6.62 1.21
CA PHE A 26 -16.99 -7.71 0.26
C PHE A 26 -16.68 -9.06 0.89
N GLU A 27 -17.20 -10.09 0.29
CA GLU A 27 -16.91 -11.48 0.61
C GLU A 27 -16.40 -12.16 -0.65
N ALA A 28 -15.30 -12.88 -0.52
CA ALA A 28 -14.76 -13.75 -1.56
C ALA A 28 -14.72 -15.17 -1.00
N ASP A 29 -15.16 -16.12 -1.80
CA ASP A 29 -15.16 -17.54 -1.42
C ASP A 29 -13.87 -18.19 -1.92
N SER A 30 -13.01 -18.60 -0.99
CA SER A 30 -11.75 -19.28 -1.30
C SER A 30 -11.95 -20.65 -1.99
N LEU A 31 -13.12 -21.25 -1.84
CA LEU A 31 -13.48 -22.53 -2.46
C LEU A 31 -14.08 -22.36 -3.87
N LYS A 32 -14.46 -21.13 -4.24
CA LYS A 32 -15.02 -20.81 -5.55
C LYS A 32 -14.23 -19.65 -6.17
N PRO A 33 -13.15 -19.93 -6.88
CA PRO A 33 -12.34 -18.89 -7.53
C PRO A 33 -13.22 -17.99 -8.41
N GLY A 34 -13.09 -16.68 -8.22
CA GLY A 34 -13.88 -15.67 -8.94
C GLY A 34 -15.23 -15.31 -8.31
N ALA A 35 -15.68 -16.01 -7.26
CA ALA A 35 -16.87 -15.58 -6.53
C ALA A 35 -16.57 -14.30 -5.73
N LEU A 36 -17.43 -13.31 -5.88
CA LEU A 36 -17.31 -12.02 -5.21
C LEU A 36 -18.70 -11.50 -4.89
N LYS A 37 -18.99 -11.31 -3.63
CA LYS A 37 -20.24 -10.69 -3.18
C LYS A 37 -19.91 -9.34 -2.52
N LEU A 38 -20.49 -8.27 -3.03
CA LEU A 38 -20.41 -6.97 -2.40
C LEU A 38 -21.52 -6.84 -1.36
N GLY A 39 -21.14 -6.36 -0.17
CA GLY A 39 -22.10 -6.01 0.88
C GLY A 39 -22.76 -4.65 0.61
N GLN A 40 -23.54 -4.19 1.56
CA GLN A 40 -24.22 -2.90 1.43
C GLN A 40 -23.18 -1.78 1.23
N ILE A 41 -23.35 -1.04 0.12
CA ILE A 41 -22.48 0.09 -0.22
C ILE A 41 -23.17 1.38 0.23
N GLY A 42 -22.51 2.08 1.15
CA GLY A 42 -22.86 3.45 1.53
C GLY A 42 -22.14 4.47 0.66
N SER A 43 -22.80 5.55 0.31
CA SER A 43 -22.16 6.69 -0.37
C SER A 43 -22.51 8.02 0.31
N THR A 44 -21.63 9.02 0.15
CA THR A 44 -21.98 10.41 0.51
C THR A 44 -23.06 10.94 -0.43
N ARG A 45 -23.76 12.01 -0.04
CA ARG A 45 -24.89 12.56 -0.82
C ARG A 45 -24.61 13.99 -1.24
N ILE A 46 -23.50 14.21 -1.92
CA ILE A 46 -23.18 15.50 -2.52
C ILE A 46 -23.91 15.56 -3.87
N MET A 47 -24.60 16.65 -4.14
CA MET A 47 -25.22 16.85 -5.45
C MET A 47 -24.21 17.39 -6.44
N CYS A 48 -24.00 16.67 -7.53
CA CYS A 48 -23.10 17.03 -8.59
C CYS A 48 -23.82 17.11 -9.94
N PRO A 49 -23.27 17.84 -10.91
CA PRO A 49 -23.89 17.98 -12.23
C PRO A 49 -24.12 16.64 -12.95
N ASP A 50 -23.22 15.67 -12.76
CA ASP A 50 -23.35 14.32 -13.33
C ASP A 50 -23.63 13.26 -12.25
N MET A 51 -24.91 13.11 -11.94
CA MET A 51 -25.38 12.04 -11.06
C MET A 51 -25.64 10.73 -11.81
N LYS A 52 -25.67 10.75 -13.15
CA LYS A 52 -25.94 9.56 -13.97
C LYS A 52 -24.81 8.53 -13.83
N THR A 53 -23.59 8.97 -13.92
CA THR A 53 -22.41 8.11 -13.76
C THR A 53 -22.42 7.43 -12.40
N GLU A 54 -22.71 8.14 -11.33
CA GLU A 54 -22.83 7.59 -9.98
C GLU A 54 -23.90 6.52 -9.88
N GLN A 55 -25.10 6.81 -10.38
CA GLN A 55 -26.21 5.85 -10.38
C GLN A 55 -25.89 4.59 -11.16
N MET A 56 -25.22 4.71 -12.32
CA MET A 56 -24.78 3.59 -13.12
C MET A 56 -23.77 2.73 -12.35
N VAL A 57 -22.76 3.35 -11.73
CA VAL A 57 -21.74 2.63 -10.96
C VAL A 57 -22.36 1.90 -9.78
N LEU A 58 -23.16 2.57 -8.95
CA LEU A 58 -23.76 1.96 -7.77
C LEU A 58 -24.75 0.84 -8.16
N SER A 59 -25.56 1.05 -9.20
CA SER A 59 -26.49 0.00 -9.70
C SER A 59 -25.78 -1.21 -10.29
N ALA A 60 -24.60 -1.02 -10.90
CA ALA A 60 -23.80 -2.11 -11.39
C ALA A 60 -23.16 -2.90 -10.23
N LEU A 61 -22.62 -2.21 -9.23
CA LEU A 61 -22.01 -2.83 -8.06
C LEU A 61 -23.00 -3.67 -7.25
N ASP A 62 -24.25 -3.24 -7.14
CA ASP A 62 -25.30 -3.97 -6.42
C ASP A 62 -25.63 -5.34 -7.04
N LYS A 63 -25.30 -5.53 -8.31
CA LYS A 63 -25.55 -6.77 -9.08
C LYS A 63 -24.32 -7.67 -9.20
N VAL A 64 -23.19 -7.29 -8.65
CA VAL A 64 -21.95 -8.07 -8.75
C VAL A 64 -22.03 -9.34 -7.91
N THR A 65 -21.74 -10.48 -8.54
CA THR A 65 -21.67 -11.78 -7.88
C THR A 65 -20.38 -12.54 -8.17
N SER A 66 -19.60 -12.07 -9.15
CA SER A 66 -18.33 -12.69 -9.53
C SER A 66 -17.40 -11.68 -10.21
N PHE A 67 -16.14 -12.09 -10.35
CA PHE A 67 -15.18 -11.39 -11.18
C PHE A 67 -14.43 -12.37 -12.09
N GLN A 68 -13.93 -11.87 -13.21
CA GLN A 68 -13.13 -12.62 -14.17
C GLN A 68 -11.89 -11.79 -14.52
N THR A 69 -10.75 -12.45 -14.66
CA THR A 69 -9.54 -11.85 -15.22
C THR A 69 -9.58 -11.91 -16.73
N VAL A 70 -9.06 -10.89 -17.39
CA VAL A 70 -8.92 -10.86 -18.86
C VAL A 70 -7.60 -11.52 -19.23
N SER A 71 -7.64 -12.60 -20.01
CA SER A 71 -6.50 -13.52 -20.25
C SER A 71 -5.22 -12.82 -20.74
N ASP A 72 -5.33 -11.76 -21.53
CA ASP A 72 -4.19 -11.05 -22.08
C ASP A 72 -3.84 -9.77 -21.32
N LYS A 73 -4.58 -9.45 -20.25
CA LYS A 73 -4.43 -8.22 -19.46
C LYS A 73 -4.63 -8.50 -17.98
N PRO A 74 -3.59 -8.98 -17.28
CA PRO A 74 -3.69 -9.35 -15.86
C PRO A 74 -4.06 -8.16 -14.95
N GLU A 75 -3.84 -6.92 -15.41
CA GLU A 75 -4.23 -5.69 -14.74
C GLU A 75 -5.71 -5.33 -14.89
N VAL A 76 -6.45 -6.09 -15.73
CA VAL A 76 -7.86 -5.84 -16.02
C VAL A 76 -8.72 -6.95 -15.47
N ILE A 77 -9.75 -6.58 -14.71
CA ILE A 77 -10.79 -7.50 -14.24
C ILE A 77 -12.18 -7.04 -14.69
N SER A 78 -13.04 -7.97 -14.98
CA SER A 78 -14.47 -7.73 -15.23
C SER A 78 -15.28 -8.16 -14.02
N LEU A 79 -16.07 -7.26 -13.46
CA LEU A 79 -17.09 -7.60 -12.46
C LEU A 79 -18.36 -8.05 -13.17
N CYS A 80 -18.88 -9.21 -12.78
CA CYS A 80 -19.97 -9.89 -13.50
C CYS A 80 -21.19 -10.09 -12.60
N ASN A 81 -22.37 -10.20 -13.25
CA ASN A 81 -23.61 -10.59 -12.60
C ASN A 81 -23.71 -12.12 -12.41
N GLN A 82 -24.84 -12.59 -11.90
CA GLN A 82 -25.12 -14.00 -11.64
C GLN A 82 -25.05 -14.86 -12.91
N ASP A 83 -25.33 -14.29 -14.07
CA ASP A 83 -25.29 -14.98 -15.37
C ASP A 83 -23.88 -14.96 -16.00
N GLY A 84 -22.88 -14.40 -15.29
CA GLY A 84 -21.52 -14.25 -15.79
C GLY A 84 -21.34 -13.12 -16.80
N GLN A 85 -22.35 -12.26 -16.98
CA GLN A 85 -22.27 -11.13 -17.91
C GLN A 85 -21.49 -9.97 -17.26
N PRO A 86 -20.55 -9.35 -17.97
CA PRO A 86 -19.76 -8.24 -17.46
C PRO A 86 -20.63 -7.00 -17.23
N LEU A 87 -20.60 -6.47 -16.01
CA LEU A 87 -21.29 -5.25 -15.61
C LEU A 87 -20.37 -4.03 -15.71
N MET A 88 -19.11 -4.21 -15.34
CA MET A 88 -18.07 -3.18 -15.47
C MET A 88 -16.69 -3.81 -15.55
N THR A 89 -15.79 -3.09 -16.19
CA THR A 89 -14.38 -3.45 -16.27
C THR A 89 -13.59 -2.51 -15.39
N LEU A 90 -12.71 -3.07 -14.57
CA LEU A 90 -11.78 -2.33 -13.73
C LEU A 90 -10.37 -2.57 -14.26
N GLU A 91 -9.66 -1.50 -14.49
CA GLU A 91 -8.24 -1.52 -14.79
C GLU A 91 -7.49 -1.13 -13.52
N LYS A 92 -6.48 -1.93 -13.17
CA LYS A 92 -5.64 -1.62 -12.02
C LYS A 92 -4.97 -0.27 -12.29
N LYS A 93 -5.25 0.71 -11.46
CA LYS A 93 -4.51 1.96 -11.51
C LYS A 93 -3.04 1.63 -11.27
N ALA A 94 -2.21 1.94 -12.26
CA ALA A 94 -0.78 1.88 -12.04
C ALA A 94 -0.48 2.74 -10.82
N ASP A 95 0.24 2.18 -9.86
CA ASP A 95 0.86 3.01 -8.83
C ASP A 95 1.64 4.10 -9.60
N PRO A 96 1.64 5.36 -9.14
CA PRO A 96 2.47 6.37 -9.76
C PRO A 96 3.85 5.76 -9.95
N GLU A 97 4.41 5.88 -11.16
CA GLU A 97 5.74 5.34 -11.45
C GLU A 97 6.71 5.93 -10.44
N VAL A 98 6.88 5.20 -9.34
CA VAL A 98 7.89 5.52 -8.33
C VAL A 98 9.17 4.85 -8.75
N SER A 99 10.22 5.62 -8.79
CA SER A 99 11.55 5.10 -9.07
C SER A 99 12.39 5.11 -7.79
N LEU A 100 13.41 4.28 -7.77
CA LEU A 100 14.32 4.24 -6.65
C LEU A 100 14.93 5.63 -6.36
N SER A 101 15.13 6.46 -7.40
CA SER A 101 15.64 7.84 -7.27
C SER A 101 14.77 8.73 -6.36
N ASP A 102 13.48 8.45 -6.27
CA ASP A 102 12.57 9.23 -5.42
C ASP A 102 12.84 9.02 -3.92
N LEU A 103 13.51 7.92 -3.56
CA LEU A 103 13.92 7.64 -2.18
C LEU A 103 15.16 8.42 -1.73
N SER A 104 15.92 9.02 -2.64
CA SER A 104 17.17 9.71 -2.31
C SER A 104 17.01 10.70 -1.16
N GLY A 105 17.96 10.68 -0.21
CA GLY A 105 18.00 11.57 0.95
C GLY A 105 17.53 10.92 2.25
N GLU A 106 17.18 11.76 3.22
CA GLU A 106 16.85 11.34 4.58
C GLU A 106 15.34 11.42 4.86
N TRP A 107 14.84 10.40 5.54
CA TRP A 107 13.44 10.22 5.84
C TRP A 107 13.24 9.86 7.30
N ALA A 108 12.48 10.67 8.03
CA ALA A 108 12.09 10.37 9.40
C ALA A 108 11.11 9.19 9.42
N ILE A 109 11.29 8.26 10.36
CA ILE A 109 10.36 7.16 10.58
C ILE A 109 9.16 7.68 11.37
N GLU A 110 7.98 7.69 10.76
CA GLU A 110 6.74 8.17 11.37
C GLU A 110 5.96 7.03 12.03
N LEU A 111 5.81 5.91 11.31
CA LEU A 111 5.07 4.74 11.78
C LEU A 111 5.87 3.46 11.53
N VAL A 112 5.73 2.50 12.43
CA VAL A 112 6.17 1.11 12.26
C VAL A 112 5.01 0.19 12.58
N ASN A 113 4.65 -0.67 11.65
CA ASN A 113 3.49 -1.57 11.78
C ASN A 113 2.23 -0.83 12.26
N GLY A 114 2.00 0.38 11.73
CA GLY A 114 0.86 1.23 12.05
C GLY A 114 0.94 1.96 13.41
N LYS A 115 2.01 1.77 14.19
CA LYS A 115 2.22 2.45 15.47
C LYS A 115 3.19 3.61 15.30
N LYS A 116 2.85 4.75 15.89
CA LYS A 116 3.73 5.92 15.90
C LYS A 116 4.96 5.65 16.76
N ILE A 117 6.14 5.92 16.21
CA ILE A 117 7.39 5.91 16.97
C ILE A 117 7.58 7.27 17.61
N VAL A 118 7.88 7.26 18.88
CA VAL A 118 8.36 8.43 19.62
C VAL A 118 9.85 8.20 19.84
N GLY A 119 10.69 9.06 19.23
CA GLY A 119 12.13 8.97 19.44
C GLY A 119 12.48 9.07 20.91
N THR A 120 13.41 8.26 21.35
CA THR A 120 14.04 8.40 22.66
C THR A 120 15.14 9.43 22.57
N ALA A 121 15.07 10.45 23.43
CA ALA A 121 16.05 11.55 23.49
C ALA A 121 16.18 12.38 22.17
N ASP A 122 17.27 13.09 22.00
CA ASP A 122 17.45 14.23 21.12
C ASP A 122 17.47 13.95 19.60
N VAL A 123 17.29 12.69 19.15
CA VAL A 123 17.34 12.31 17.74
C VAL A 123 16.11 11.52 17.34
N ALA A 124 15.32 12.05 16.39
CA ALA A 124 14.23 11.32 15.78
C ALA A 124 14.77 10.15 14.91
N PRO A 125 14.17 8.94 14.97
CA PRO A 125 14.58 7.84 14.10
C PRO A 125 14.44 8.19 12.62
N PHE A 126 15.46 7.88 11.82
CA PHE A 126 15.46 8.16 10.39
C PHE A 126 16.20 7.09 9.58
N ILE A 127 15.90 7.04 8.29
CA ILE A 127 16.59 6.22 7.29
C ILE A 127 17.03 7.14 6.16
N GLY A 128 18.31 7.10 5.83
CA GLY A 128 18.89 7.75 4.67
C GLY A 128 19.13 6.72 3.55
N PHE A 129 18.86 7.11 2.32
CA PHE A 129 19.09 6.31 1.13
C PHE A 129 20.23 6.94 0.32
N ASN A 130 21.37 6.27 0.28
CA ASN A 130 22.48 6.58 -0.60
C ASN A 130 22.42 5.65 -1.81
N LEU A 131 21.84 6.15 -2.89
CA LEU A 131 21.58 5.36 -4.08
C LEU A 131 22.84 5.12 -4.91
N ASP A 132 23.79 6.05 -4.88
CA ASP A 132 25.07 5.92 -5.59
C ASP A 132 25.89 4.72 -5.07
N GLU A 133 25.80 4.47 -3.77
CA GLU A 133 26.47 3.33 -3.11
C GLU A 133 25.55 2.12 -2.94
N SER A 134 24.29 2.22 -3.34
CA SER A 134 23.26 1.20 -3.12
C SER A 134 23.18 0.79 -1.64
N ARG A 135 23.10 1.76 -0.75
CA ARG A 135 23.11 1.58 0.71
C ARG A 135 22.06 2.41 1.41
N ILE A 136 21.68 1.90 2.58
CA ILE A 136 20.94 2.67 3.58
C ILE A 136 21.85 2.95 4.78
N TYR A 137 21.55 4.05 5.45
CA TYR A 137 22.14 4.43 6.73
C TYR A 137 21.05 5.09 7.58
N GLY A 138 21.28 5.26 8.86
CA GLY A 138 20.33 5.98 9.69
C GLY A 138 20.49 5.71 11.17
N ASN A 139 19.45 6.13 11.90
CA ASN A 139 19.32 5.89 13.33
C ASN A 139 17.92 5.32 13.60
N VAL A 140 17.83 4.24 14.35
CA VAL A 140 16.56 3.54 14.60
C VAL A 140 16.08 3.70 16.05
N GLY A 141 16.54 4.75 16.69
CA GLY A 141 16.21 5.08 18.08
C GLY A 141 17.48 5.39 18.87
N CYS A 142 18.29 4.42 19.14
CA CYS A 142 19.55 4.55 19.84
C CYS A 142 20.73 4.18 18.93
N ASN A 143 20.59 3.10 18.21
CA ASN A 143 21.66 2.57 17.38
C ASN A 143 21.60 3.11 15.94
N THR A 144 22.79 3.30 15.38
CA THR A 144 22.94 3.62 13.96
C THR A 144 22.88 2.34 13.15
N ILE A 145 22.27 2.43 11.97
CA ILE A 145 22.18 1.32 11.02
C ILE A 145 22.95 1.62 9.75
N ASN A 146 23.40 0.55 9.10
CA ASN A 146 23.96 0.55 7.76
C ASN A 146 23.60 -0.77 7.09
N GLY A 147 23.21 -0.74 5.81
CA GLY A 147 22.82 -1.93 5.08
C GLY A 147 22.91 -1.74 3.57
N ALA A 148 22.92 -2.85 2.85
CA ALA A 148 22.83 -2.83 1.40
C ALA A 148 21.37 -2.63 0.97
N LEU A 149 21.20 -1.98 -0.18
CA LEU A 149 19.92 -1.79 -0.84
C LEU A 149 19.97 -2.49 -2.19
N THR A 150 18.96 -3.27 -2.51
CA THR A 150 18.83 -3.96 -3.78
C THR A 150 17.45 -3.79 -4.37
N GLN A 151 17.38 -3.76 -5.70
CA GLN A 151 16.14 -3.70 -6.47
C GLN A 151 16.12 -4.88 -7.46
N GLU A 152 14.94 -5.41 -7.73
CA GLU A 152 14.76 -6.46 -8.75
C GLU A 152 14.61 -5.81 -10.13
N ASP A 153 15.34 -6.37 -11.11
CA ASP A 153 15.27 -5.90 -12.50
C ASP A 153 13.84 -5.96 -13.05
N GLY A 154 13.43 -4.90 -13.72
CA GLY A 154 12.09 -4.79 -14.29
C GLY A 154 10.97 -4.50 -13.29
N LYS A 155 11.30 -4.30 -12.00
CA LYS A 155 10.32 -3.93 -10.97
C LYS A 155 10.71 -2.64 -10.27
N PRO A 156 10.32 -1.48 -10.79
CA PRO A 156 10.79 -0.17 -10.33
C PRO A 156 10.45 0.14 -8.86
N ASN A 157 9.45 -0.50 -8.30
CA ASN A 157 9.03 -0.35 -6.91
C ASN A 157 9.47 -1.49 -5.99
N SER A 158 10.27 -2.43 -6.47
CA SER A 158 10.87 -3.46 -5.60
C SER A 158 11.98 -2.87 -4.75
N LEU A 159 12.10 -3.33 -3.53
CA LEU A 159 13.10 -2.85 -2.59
C LEU A 159 13.40 -3.92 -1.54
N LYS A 160 14.66 -4.30 -1.41
CA LYS A 160 15.11 -5.20 -0.36
C LYS A 160 16.33 -4.62 0.33
N PHE A 161 16.39 -4.80 1.62
CA PHE A 161 17.56 -4.47 2.42
C PHE A 161 18.30 -5.75 2.79
N GLY A 162 19.61 -5.75 2.55
CA GLY A 162 20.47 -6.86 2.87
C GLY A 162 21.51 -6.49 3.92
N ASN A 163 21.79 -7.42 4.82
CA ASN A 163 22.83 -7.27 5.84
C ASN A 163 22.75 -5.93 6.60
N VAL A 164 21.56 -5.58 7.08
CA VAL A 164 21.39 -4.40 7.90
C VAL A 164 22.08 -4.65 9.24
N ALA A 165 23.20 -3.99 9.44
CA ALA A 165 23.94 -4.01 10.69
C ALA A 165 23.55 -2.80 11.54
N ALA A 166 23.49 -2.99 12.85
CA ALA A 166 23.29 -1.92 13.83
C ALA A 166 24.46 -1.91 14.83
N THR A 167 24.75 -0.73 15.38
CA THR A 167 25.62 -0.64 16.56
C THR A 167 24.93 -1.34 17.74
N MET A 168 25.70 -1.73 18.76
CA MET A 168 25.19 -2.49 19.91
C MET A 168 25.27 -1.66 21.20
N MET A 169 24.80 -0.43 21.17
CA MET A 169 24.66 0.34 22.40
C MET A 169 23.43 -0.15 23.18
N MET A 170 23.59 -0.28 24.49
CA MET A 170 22.47 -0.66 25.37
C MET A 170 21.69 0.60 25.71
N CYS A 171 20.42 0.59 25.35
CA CYS A 171 19.52 1.73 25.53
C CYS A 171 18.24 1.31 26.23
N PRO A 172 17.54 2.23 26.88
CA PRO A 172 16.30 1.92 27.59
C PRO A 172 15.20 1.35 26.70
N ASP A 173 15.16 1.73 25.41
CA ASP A 173 14.16 1.26 24.44
C ASP A 173 14.84 0.48 23.30
N MET A 174 15.10 -0.80 23.53
CA MET A 174 15.58 -1.74 22.50
C MET A 174 14.42 -2.35 21.70
N GLU A 175 13.18 -2.19 22.15
CA GLU A 175 12.01 -2.78 21.49
C GLU A 175 11.74 -2.07 20.15
N THR A 176 11.75 -0.75 20.16
CA THR A 176 11.57 0.07 18.94
C THR A 176 12.61 -0.28 17.87
N GLU A 177 13.87 -0.40 18.26
CA GLU A 177 14.95 -0.79 17.34
C GLU A 177 14.69 -2.16 16.71
N THR A 178 14.35 -3.15 17.54
CA THR A 178 14.08 -4.52 17.08
C THR A 178 12.93 -4.54 16.07
N ILE A 179 11.86 -3.79 16.33
CA ILE A 179 10.69 -3.73 15.45
C ILE A 179 11.05 -3.05 14.12
N VAL A 180 11.85 -1.98 14.13
CA VAL A 180 12.31 -1.30 12.91
C VAL A 180 13.21 -2.21 12.07
N LEU A 181 14.18 -2.88 12.69
CA LEU A 181 15.08 -3.82 11.99
C LEU A 181 14.31 -4.98 11.35
N ASN A 182 13.33 -5.53 12.05
CA ASN A 182 12.45 -6.56 11.49
C ASN A 182 11.67 -6.04 10.29
N ALA A 183 11.07 -4.86 10.40
CA ALA A 183 10.34 -4.23 9.32
C ALA A 183 11.22 -3.97 8.08
N LEU A 184 12.47 -3.54 8.26
CA LEU A 184 13.43 -3.41 7.16
C LEU A 184 13.71 -4.76 6.50
N ASN A 185 13.97 -5.82 7.27
CA ASN A 185 14.24 -7.16 6.75
C ASN A 185 13.05 -7.76 5.98
N GLU A 186 11.83 -7.43 6.37
CA GLU A 186 10.59 -7.88 5.73
C GLU A 186 10.19 -7.03 4.52
N THR A 187 10.82 -5.88 4.29
CA THR A 187 10.52 -5.01 3.16
C THR A 187 10.80 -5.69 1.83
N ARG A 188 9.83 -5.62 0.90
CA ARG A 188 9.94 -6.18 -0.47
C ARG A 188 9.66 -5.15 -1.55
N ARG A 189 8.94 -4.08 -1.22
CA ARG A 189 8.60 -3.00 -2.15
C ARG A 189 8.36 -1.70 -1.40
N PHE A 190 8.24 -0.64 -2.18
CA PHE A 190 7.85 0.66 -1.65
C PHE A 190 6.79 1.32 -2.53
N SER A 191 6.09 2.25 -1.97
CA SER A 191 5.21 3.17 -2.69
C SER A 191 5.34 4.57 -2.12
N MET A 192 4.92 5.56 -2.90
CA MET A 192 4.89 6.95 -2.45
C MET A 192 3.50 7.52 -2.58
N LYS A 193 3.04 8.18 -1.53
CA LYS A 193 1.75 8.83 -1.50
C LYS A 193 1.80 10.03 -0.56
N ASP A 194 1.25 11.16 -1.01
CA ASP A 194 1.13 12.40 -0.22
C ASP A 194 2.48 12.86 0.36
N GLY A 195 3.58 12.68 -0.39
CA GLY A 195 4.93 13.06 0.02
C GLY A 195 5.57 12.15 1.08
N LYS A 196 4.97 10.99 1.34
CA LYS A 196 5.48 9.95 2.25
C LYS A 196 5.90 8.71 1.47
N VAL A 197 6.86 7.98 2.00
CA VAL A 197 7.28 6.66 1.54
C VAL A 197 6.65 5.60 2.44
N TYR A 198 6.08 4.60 1.82
CA TYR A 198 5.52 3.40 2.47
C TYR A 198 6.39 2.22 2.09
N LEU A 199 7.08 1.63 3.06
CA LEU A 199 7.80 0.37 2.88
C LEU A 199 6.83 -0.78 3.14
N LEU A 200 6.73 -1.68 2.18
CA LEU A 200 5.72 -2.72 2.12
C LEU A 200 6.33 -4.11 2.15
N GLY A 201 5.70 -5.02 2.85
CA GLY A 201 6.05 -6.45 2.87
C GLY A 201 5.58 -7.20 1.63
N GLU A 202 5.82 -8.50 1.60
CA GLU A 202 5.46 -9.40 0.48
C GLU A 202 3.97 -9.32 0.13
N ASN A 203 3.11 -9.30 1.14
CA ASN A 203 1.65 -9.25 0.98
C ASN A 203 1.09 -7.84 0.79
N GLY A 204 1.96 -6.81 0.67
CA GLY A 204 1.56 -5.42 0.54
C GLY A 204 1.15 -4.75 1.85
N ASN A 205 1.36 -5.40 2.98
CA ASN A 205 1.14 -4.79 4.30
C ASN A 205 2.16 -3.68 4.55
N GLU A 206 1.71 -2.60 5.17
CA GLU A 206 2.56 -1.46 5.53
C GLU A 206 3.44 -1.83 6.73
N LEU A 207 4.75 -1.78 6.53
CA LEU A 207 5.76 -2.05 7.55
C LEU A 207 6.29 -0.75 8.16
N LEU A 208 6.66 0.20 7.31
CA LEU A 208 7.20 1.50 7.72
C LEU A 208 6.53 2.62 6.91
N VAL A 209 6.23 3.71 7.57
CA VAL A 209 5.85 4.97 6.91
C VAL A 209 6.90 6.02 7.22
N LEU A 210 7.47 6.58 6.18
CA LEU A 210 8.56 7.54 6.25
C LEU A 210 8.10 8.90 5.72
N LYS A 211 8.55 9.95 6.36
CA LYS A 211 8.31 11.34 5.96
C LYS A 211 9.63 12.02 5.67
N LYS A 212 9.71 12.77 4.57
CA LYS A 212 10.92 13.50 4.21
C LYS A 212 11.29 14.51 5.30
N GLN A 213 12.57 14.52 5.65
CA GLN A 213 13.15 15.52 6.57
C GLN A 213 13.37 16.84 5.87
#